data_9d03baa592de8944d81693db606e047d
#
_entry.id   9d03baa592de8944d81693db606e047d
#
_cell.length_a   1.000
_cell.length_b   1.000
_cell.length_c   1.000
_cell.angle_alpha   90.00
_cell.angle_beta   90.00
_cell.angle_gamma   90.00
#
_symmetry.space_group_name_H-M   'P 1'
#
loop_
_entity.id
_entity.type
_entity.pdbx_description
1 polymer ?
#
loop_
_entity_poly.entity_id
_entity_poly.type
_entity_poly.pdbx_seq_one_letter_code
_entity_poly.pdbx_strand_id
1 'polypeptide(L)'
;MRKKGAATAVVDAILMDVDTRIIDDSDAVLLMTRSLADALTYDIKQTYHDIMPWEKVFDGFDVATYNGVKIARVGIWDRMINAYEKGETTVNLPHRAVFCNPKHLMIGTDADDLISDLDIWFDQKERRNYLYATGMIGTALLEENMIHAAY
;
A
#
# COMPACT_ATOMS: atom_id res chain seq x y z
N MET A 1 13.86 11.97 18.54
CA MET A 1 12.80 13.02 18.56
C MET A 1 12.36 13.25 17.12
N ARG A 2 11.10 13.03 16.78
CA ARG A 2 10.56 13.37 15.46
C ARG A 2 10.52 14.91 15.33
N LYS A 3 11.02 15.45 14.20
CA LYS A 3 10.89 16.88 13.92
C LYS A 3 9.40 17.16 13.64
N LYS A 4 8.85 18.18 14.29
CA LYS A 4 7.49 18.68 14.05
C LYS A 4 7.36 19.09 12.58
N GLY A 5 6.28 18.62 11.90
CA GLY A 5 6.02 18.94 10.50
C GLY A 5 6.81 18.11 9.47
N ALA A 6 7.56 17.09 9.90
CA ALA A 6 8.36 16.29 8.96
C ALA A 6 7.48 15.43 8.02
N ALA A 7 6.40 14.85 8.54
CA ALA A 7 5.51 14.02 7.74
C ALA A 7 4.65 14.84 6.78
N THR A 8 4.17 16.02 7.23
CA THR A 8 3.45 16.95 6.34
C THR A 8 4.35 17.44 5.21
N ALA A 9 5.61 17.81 5.50
CA ALA A 9 6.56 18.24 4.49
C ALA A 9 6.86 17.15 3.43
N VAL A 10 6.94 15.88 3.85
CA VAL A 10 7.13 14.76 2.91
C VAL A 10 5.90 14.57 2.01
N VAL A 11 4.70 14.59 2.59
CA VAL A 11 3.47 14.43 1.80
C VAL A 11 3.26 15.61 0.85
N ASP A 12 3.50 16.85 1.31
CA ASP A 12 3.41 18.03 0.46
C ASP A 12 4.45 17.99 -0.67
N ALA A 13 5.67 17.51 -0.41
CA ALA A 13 6.70 17.33 -1.44
C ALA A 13 6.28 16.29 -2.49
N ILE A 14 5.68 15.16 -2.08
CA ILE A 14 5.14 14.17 -3.00
C ILE A 14 4.07 14.80 -3.91
N LEU A 15 3.13 15.55 -3.32
CA LEU A 15 2.04 16.17 -4.07
C LEU A 15 2.51 17.29 -5.01
N MET A 16 3.63 17.95 -4.70
CA MET A 16 4.21 18.99 -5.56
C MET A 16 5.05 18.43 -6.70
N ASP A 17 5.65 17.25 -6.54
CA ASP A 17 6.54 16.63 -7.51
C ASP A 17 5.82 15.68 -8.50
N VAL A 18 4.57 15.40 -8.21
CA VAL A 18 3.74 14.48 -9.01
C VAL A 18 3.28 15.13 -10.33
N ASP A 19 3.15 14.31 -11.38
CA ASP A 19 2.56 14.72 -12.67
C ASP A 19 1.12 15.23 -12.46
N THR A 20 0.79 16.36 -13.06
CA THR A 20 -0.55 17.00 -12.95
C THR A 20 -1.67 16.08 -13.38
N ARG A 21 -1.41 15.15 -14.32
CA ARG A 21 -2.39 14.16 -14.77
C ARG A 21 -2.87 13.23 -13.66
N ILE A 22 -2.00 12.93 -12.68
CA ILE A 22 -2.37 12.09 -11.52
C ILE A 22 -3.18 12.90 -10.52
N ILE A 23 -2.81 14.17 -10.29
CA ILE A 23 -3.51 15.05 -9.34
C ILE A 23 -4.94 15.32 -9.81
N ASP A 24 -5.13 15.53 -11.11
CA ASP A 24 -6.43 15.81 -11.71
C ASP A 24 -7.32 14.55 -11.83
N ASP A 25 -6.77 13.36 -11.58
CA ASP A 25 -7.50 12.11 -11.61
C ASP A 25 -8.29 11.89 -10.30
N SER A 26 -9.62 11.87 -10.40
CA SER A 26 -10.52 11.67 -9.27
C SER A 26 -10.38 10.31 -8.57
N ASP A 27 -9.79 9.32 -9.25
CA ASP A 27 -9.57 7.96 -8.76
C ASP A 27 -8.15 7.80 -8.17
N ALA A 28 -7.30 8.81 -8.28
CA ALA A 28 -5.97 8.76 -7.71
C ALA A 28 -6.00 8.72 -6.18
N VAL A 29 -5.11 7.91 -5.60
CA VAL A 29 -5.02 7.68 -4.16
C VAL A 29 -3.55 7.67 -3.74
N LEU A 30 -3.24 8.36 -2.66
CA LEU A 30 -1.96 8.28 -1.99
C LEU A 30 -1.97 7.10 -1.00
N LEU A 31 -1.41 5.99 -1.40
CA LEU A 31 -1.20 4.82 -0.54
C LEU A 31 -0.01 5.07 0.36
N MET A 32 -0.12 4.82 1.66
CA MET A 32 1.00 5.01 2.58
C MET A 32 1.06 3.94 3.67
N THR A 33 2.25 3.75 4.23
CA THR A 33 2.45 2.92 5.41
C THR A 33 1.73 3.50 6.62
N ARG A 34 1.33 2.65 7.54
CA ARG A 34 0.71 3.09 8.80
C ARG A 34 1.62 4.02 9.59
N SER A 35 2.91 3.74 9.61
CA SER A 35 3.90 4.55 10.31
C SER A 35 3.96 5.99 9.79
N LEU A 36 3.84 6.20 8.47
CA LEU A 36 3.77 7.53 7.86
C LEU A 36 2.42 8.21 8.14
N ALA A 37 1.31 7.47 8.03
CA ALA A 37 -0.03 7.97 8.29
C ALA A 37 -0.21 8.45 9.74
N ASP A 38 0.30 7.67 10.70
CA ASP A 38 0.27 8.03 12.13
C ASP A 38 1.16 9.27 12.40
N ALA A 39 2.31 9.40 11.72
CA ALA A 39 3.17 10.56 11.79
C ALA A 39 2.48 11.82 11.22
N LEU A 40 1.81 11.69 10.06
CA LEU A 40 1.03 12.76 9.43
C LEU A 40 -0.10 13.23 10.34
N THR A 41 -0.87 12.30 10.90
CA THR A 41 -1.97 12.61 11.84
C THR A 41 -1.45 13.35 13.07
N TYR A 42 -0.30 12.93 13.59
CA TYR A 42 0.34 13.63 14.72
C TYR A 42 0.76 15.05 14.35
N ASP A 43 1.38 15.26 13.20
CA ASP A 43 1.84 16.56 12.73
C ASP A 43 0.66 17.52 12.51
N ILE A 44 -0.44 17.06 11.92
CA ILE A 44 -1.67 17.86 11.72
C ILE A 44 -2.24 18.28 13.08
N LYS A 45 -2.35 17.35 14.04
CA LYS A 45 -2.83 17.64 15.39
C LYS A 45 -1.97 18.67 16.11
N GLN A 46 -0.64 18.62 15.94
CA GLN A 46 0.29 19.53 16.60
C GLN A 46 0.37 20.92 15.94
N THR A 47 0.16 20.99 14.63
CA THR A 47 0.34 22.21 13.86
C THR A 47 -0.97 22.98 13.70
N TYR A 48 -2.04 22.28 13.37
CA TYR A 48 -3.35 22.90 13.06
C TYR A 48 -4.38 22.71 14.16
N HIS A 49 -4.06 21.92 15.20
CA HIS A 49 -5.01 21.51 16.26
C HIS A 49 -6.26 20.83 15.71
N ASP A 50 -6.14 20.22 14.54
CA ASP A 50 -7.20 19.53 13.84
C ASP A 50 -7.04 18.01 13.94
N ILE A 51 -8.13 17.30 13.69
CA ILE A 51 -8.16 15.82 13.73
C ILE A 51 -8.42 15.34 12.30
N MET A 52 -7.49 14.56 11.78
CA MET A 52 -7.67 13.89 10.49
C MET A 52 -8.71 12.77 10.66
N PRO A 53 -9.89 12.85 10.02
CA PRO A 53 -10.91 11.83 10.14
C PRO A 53 -10.52 10.61 9.28
N TRP A 54 -10.13 9.52 9.93
CA TRP A 54 -9.89 8.25 9.26
C TRP A 54 -11.18 7.43 9.22
N GLU A 55 -11.60 7.05 8.03
CA GLU A 55 -12.72 6.16 7.80
C GLU A 55 -12.22 4.74 7.51
N LYS A 56 -12.74 3.77 8.26
CA LYS A 56 -12.39 2.38 8.06
C LYS A 56 -13.19 1.82 6.89
N VAL A 57 -12.50 1.38 5.84
CA VAL A 57 -13.12 0.73 4.68
C VAL A 57 -13.20 -0.79 4.90
N PHE A 58 -12.08 -1.40 5.29
CA PHE A 58 -12.00 -2.79 5.73
C PHE A 58 -10.79 -2.99 6.66
N ASP A 59 -10.63 -4.18 7.22
CA ASP A 59 -9.56 -4.42 8.19
C ASP A 59 -8.17 -4.19 7.61
N GLY A 60 -7.47 -3.22 8.20
CA GLY A 60 -6.12 -2.83 7.78
C GLY A 60 -6.05 -1.82 6.63
N PHE A 61 -7.21 -1.29 6.18
CA PHE A 61 -7.27 -0.28 5.14
C PHE A 61 -8.22 0.85 5.56
N ASP A 62 -7.65 1.99 5.90
CA ASP A 62 -8.39 3.18 6.32
C ASP A 62 -8.10 4.31 5.34
N VAL A 63 -9.10 5.13 5.08
CA VAL A 63 -9.03 6.26 4.13
C VAL A 63 -9.28 7.58 4.84
N ALA A 64 -8.56 8.60 4.43
CA ALA A 64 -8.78 9.99 4.84
C ALA A 64 -8.57 10.92 3.64
N THR A 65 -8.88 12.19 3.80
CA THR A 65 -8.64 13.21 2.78
C THR A 65 -7.67 14.26 3.32
N TYR A 66 -6.65 14.60 2.53
CA TYR A 66 -5.68 15.64 2.83
C TYR A 66 -5.47 16.51 1.59
N ASN A 67 -5.64 17.83 1.72
CA ASN A 67 -5.55 18.79 0.62
C ASN A 67 -6.33 18.38 -0.64
N GLY A 68 -7.53 17.79 -0.47
CA GLY A 68 -8.36 17.34 -1.58
C GLY A 68 -7.98 15.98 -2.17
N VAL A 69 -6.86 15.39 -1.77
CA VAL A 69 -6.39 14.10 -2.22
C VAL A 69 -6.81 13.00 -1.24
N LYS A 70 -7.26 11.87 -1.78
CA LYS A 70 -7.56 10.68 -0.98
C LYS A 70 -6.27 10.02 -0.52
N ILE A 71 -6.14 9.80 0.77
CA ILE A 71 -5.02 9.07 1.37
C ILE A 71 -5.53 7.76 1.92
N ALA A 72 -4.83 6.67 1.60
CA ALA A 72 -5.16 5.37 2.12
C ALA A 72 -4.01 4.79 2.95
N ARG A 73 -4.32 4.39 4.19
CA ARG A 73 -3.40 3.73 5.10
C ARG A 73 -3.46 2.23 4.89
N VAL A 74 -2.35 1.64 4.43
CA VAL A 74 -2.23 0.21 4.13
C VAL A 74 -1.46 -0.47 5.26
N GLY A 75 -2.18 -1.05 6.21
CA GLY A 75 -1.60 -1.65 7.42
C GLY A 75 -0.71 -2.87 7.17
N ILE A 76 -0.97 -3.61 6.09
CA ILE A 76 -0.17 -4.78 5.73
C ILE A 76 1.26 -4.42 5.30
N TRP A 77 1.48 -3.24 4.74
CA TRP A 77 2.79 -2.82 4.24
C TRP A 77 3.87 -2.77 5.33
N ASP A 78 3.56 -2.21 6.49
CA ASP A 78 4.52 -2.17 7.61
C ASP A 78 4.95 -3.59 8.01
N ARG A 79 4.02 -4.53 7.97
CA ARG A 79 4.28 -5.94 8.29
C ARG A 79 5.13 -6.61 7.23
N MET A 80 4.86 -6.36 5.94
CA MET A 80 5.64 -6.91 4.83
C MET A 80 7.04 -6.33 4.80
N ILE A 81 7.21 -5.02 4.94
CA ILE A 81 8.52 -4.35 5.01
C ILE A 81 9.36 -4.97 6.14
N ASN A 82 8.76 -5.12 7.33
CA ASN A 82 9.47 -5.73 8.45
C ASN A 82 9.83 -7.22 8.26
N ALA A 83 9.04 -7.95 7.49
CA ALA A 83 9.26 -9.38 7.25
C ALA A 83 10.30 -9.65 6.14
N TYR A 84 10.25 -8.87 5.05
CA TYR A 84 11.03 -9.15 3.84
C TYR A 84 12.31 -8.33 3.72
N GLU A 85 12.42 -7.19 4.41
CA GLU A 85 13.58 -6.31 4.33
C GLU A 85 14.58 -6.47 5.48
N LYS A 86 14.40 -7.45 6.34
CA LYS A 86 15.35 -7.82 7.40
C LYS A 86 16.53 -8.69 6.92
N GLY A 87 16.97 -8.50 5.68
CA GLY A 87 18.15 -9.17 5.15
C GLY A 87 19.47 -8.49 5.57
N GLU A 88 20.61 -9.02 5.12
CA GLU A 88 21.95 -8.51 5.41
C GLU A 88 22.20 -7.08 4.93
N THR A 89 21.41 -6.58 3.99
CA THR A 89 21.36 -5.18 3.53
C THR A 89 20.06 -4.55 4.00
N THR A 90 19.98 -4.19 5.25
CA THR A 90 18.80 -3.54 5.82
C THR A 90 18.70 -2.09 5.36
N VAL A 91 17.91 -1.85 4.34
CA VAL A 91 17.41 -0.51 4.05
C VAL A 91 16.24 -0.27 5.00
N ASN A 92 16.51 0.33 6.16
CA ASN A 92 15.49 0.64 7.15
C ASN A 92 14.70 1.89 6.74
N LEU A 93 13.81 1.75 5.77
CA LEU A 93 12.93 2.80 5.26
C LEU A 93 11.47 2.45 5.58
N PRO A 94 11.02 2.63 6.84
CA PRO A 94 9.68 2.23 7.27
C PRO A 94 8.58 3.17 6.75
N HIS A 95 8.92 4.39 6.34
CA HIS A 95 7.97 5.39 5.89
C HIS A 95 7.93 5.43 4.38
N ARG A 96 6.90 4.82 3.79
CA ARG A 96 6.72 4.74 2.34
C ARG A 96 5.37 5.25 1.91
N ALA A 97 5.33 5.86 0.74
CA ALA A 97 4.10 6.29 0.10
C ALA A 97 4.19 6.05 -1.41
N VAL A 98 3.05 5.73 -2.01
CA VAL A 98 2.89 5.58 -3.47
C VAL A 98 1.64 6.35 -3.87
N PHE A 99 1.80 7.33 -4.72
CA PHE A 99 0.69 8.08 -5.30
C PHE A 99 0.41 7.56 -6.70
N CYS A 100 -0.75 7.01 -6.92
CA CYS A 100 -1.14 6.45 -8.21
C CYS A 100 -2.66 6.31 -8.32
N ASN A 101 -3.13 6.14 -9.55
CA ASN A 101 -4.44 5.57 -9.76
C ASN A 101 -4.32 4.04 -9.70
N PRO A 102 -5.09 3.34 -8.85
CA PRO A 102 -5.06 1.88 -8.74
C PRO A 102 -5.29 1.13 -10.04
N LYS A 103 -5.96 1.75 -11.03
CA LYS A 103 -6.19 1.16 -12.35
C LYS A 103 -4.91 0.95 -13.17
N HIS A 104 -3.82 1.66 -12.83
CA HIS A 104 -2.51 1.47 -13.46
C HIS A 104 -1.70 0.32 -12.84
N LEU A 105 -2.19 -0.26 -11.72
CA LEU A 105 -1.61 -1.43 -11.09
C LEU A 105 -2.33 -2.67 -11.63
N MET A 106 -1.69 -3.39 -12.54
CA MET A 106 -2.27 -4.57 -13.18
C MET A 106 -1.89 -5.83 -12.43
N ILE A 107 -2.87 -6.72 -12.27
CA ILE A 107 -2.67 -8.09 -11.78
C ILE A 107 -3.10 -9.03 -12.90
N GLY A 108 -2.21 -9.92 -13.30
CA GLY A 108 -2.49 -10.97 -14.27
C GLY A 108 -2.40 -12.35 -13.63
N THR A 109 -3.27 -13.25 -14.08
CA THR A 109 -3.26 -14.66 -13.72
C THR A 109 -3.22 -15.49 -15.00
N ASP A 110 -2.77 -16.73 -14.90
CA ASP A 110 -2.72 -17.66 -16.03
C ASP A 110 -4.06 -18.40 -16.28
N ALA A 111 -5.01 -18.22 -15.39
CA ALA A 111 -6.35 -18.82 -15.46
C ALA A 111 -7.43 -17.78 -15.13
N ASP A 112 -8.68 -18.13 -15.37
CA ASP A 112 -9.85 -17.30 -15.03
C ASP A 112 -9.96 -17.05 -13.51
N ASP A 113 -9.41 -17.97 -12.71
CA ASP A 113 -9.31 -17.89 -11.26
C ASP A 113 -7.86 -17.82 -10.79
N LEU A 114 -7.64 -17.39 -9.54
CA LEU A 114 -6.32 -17.35 -8.89
C LEU A 114 -5.66 -18.72 -8.73
N ILE A 115 -6.45 -19.78 -8.80
CA ILE A 115 -6.00 -21.16 -8.70
C ILE A 115 -6.23 -21.83 -10.06
N SER A 116 -5.14 -22.22 -10.76
CA SER A 116 -5.20 -22.89 -12.05
C SER A 116 -5.47 -24.39 -11.92
N ASP A 117 -4.92 -25.02 -10.90
CA ASP A 117 -5.12 -26.44 -10.63
C ASP A 117 -5.44 -26.68 -9.16
N LEU A 118 -6.47 -27.50 -8.91
CA LEU A 118 -6.87 -27.93 -7.58
C LEU A 118 -7.10 -29.44 -7.57
N ASP A 119 -6.18 -30.17 -6.96
CA ASP A 119 -6.29 -31.60 -6.75
C ASP A 119 -6.53 -31.95 -5.28
N ILE A 120 -7.50 -32.83 -5.05
CA ILE A 120 -7.80 -33.34 -3.71
C ILE A 120 -7.81 -34.87 -3.79
N TRP A 121 -6.94 -35.50 -3.00
CA TRP A 121 -6.94 -36.97 -2.92
C TRP A 121 -6.74 -37.47 -1.50
N PHE A 122 -7.21 -38.69 -1.26
CA PHE A 122 -7.03 -39.39 0.00
C PHE A 122 -5.91 -40.43 -0.12
N ASP A 123 -4.89 -40.31 0.72
CA ASP A 123 -3.83 -41.34 0.81
C ASP A 123 -4.23 -42.37 1.86
N GLN A 124 -4.45 -43.61 1.37
CA GLN A 124 -4.85 -44.73 2.20
C GLN A 124 -3.74 -45.23 3.14
N LYS A 125 -2.47 -45.02 2.79
CA LYS A 125 -1.33 -45.46 3.60
C LYS A 125 -1.16 -44.54 4.83
N GLU A 126 -1.24 -43.25 4.61
CA GLU A 126 -1.08 -42.23 5.67
C GLU A 126 -2.40 -41.86 6.34
N ARG A 127 -3.53 -42.30 5.79
CA ARG A 127 -4.89 -41.95 6.24
C ARG A 127 -5.11 -40.41 6.34
N ARG A 128 -4.62 -39.68 5.33
CA ARG A 128 -4.72 -38.22 5.27
C ARG A 128 -5.32 -37.76 3.95
N ASN A 129 -6.00 -36.65 3.98
CA ASN A 129 -6.39 -35.93 2.79
C ASN A 129 -5.28 -34.95 2.40
N TYR A 130 -4.88 -34.99 1.15
CA TYR A 130 -3.97 -34.02 0.55
C TYR A 130 -4.76 -33.08 -0.35
N LEU A 131 -4.40 -31.81 -0.29
CA LEU A 131 -4.90 -30.77 -1.17
C LEU A 131 -3.69 -30.12 -1.84
N TYR A 132 -3.69 -30.15 -3.15
CA TYR A 132 -2.67 -29.49 -3.98
C TYR A 132 -3.36 -28.36 -4.75
N ALA A 133 -2.82 -27.16 -4.65
CA ALA A 133 -3.31 -26.00 -5.36
C ALA A 133 -2.14 -25.25 -6.00
N THR A 134 -2.23 -24.94 -7.29
CA THR A 134 -1.25 -24.12 -8.00
C THR A 134 -1.93 -22.93 -8.66
N GLY A 135 -1.18 -21.85 -8.79
CA GLY A 135 -1.60 -20.66 -9.48
C GLY A 135 -0.41 -19.76 -9.78
N MET A 136 -0.48 -19.01 -10.86
CA MET A 136 0.49 -18.00 -11.20
C MET A 136 -0.14 -16.62 -11.08
N ILE A 137 0.57 -15.70 -10.41
CA ILE A 137 0.17 -14.31 -10.28
C ILE A 137 1.33 -13.45 -10.74
N GLY A 138 1.05 -12.59 -11.72
CA GLY A 138 1.99 -11.57 -12.17
C GLY A 138 1.46 -10.19 -11.84
N THR A 139 2.35 -9.24 -11.59
CA THR A 139 2.00 -7.84 -11.41
C THR A 139 2.76 -6.99 -12.42
N ALA A 140 2.11 -5.98 -12.97
CA ALA A 140 2.72 -5.04 -13.90
C ALA A 140 2.20 -3.63 -13.68
N LEU A 141 3.01 -2.65 -14.07
CA LEU A 141 2.61 -1.24 -14.12
C LEU A 141 2.19 -0.93 -15.56
N LEU A 142 1.03 -0.32 -15.72
CA LEU A 142 0.53 0.07 -17.06
C LEU A 142 1.32 1.25 -17.61
N GLU A 143 1.53 2.28 -16.79
CA GLU A 143 2.32 3.47 -17.11
C GLU A 143 3.17 3.88 -15.91
N GLU A 144 4.50 3.83 -16.06
CA GLU A 144 5.42 4.19 -14.98
C GLU A 144 5.32 5.68 -14.59
N ASN A 145 5.07 6.57 -15.57
CA ASN A 145 4.93 8.00 -15.33
C ASN A 145 3.68 8.40 -14.53
N MET A 146 2.72 7.48 -14.39
CA MET A 146 1.48 7.67 -13.62
C MET A 146 1.57 7.11 -12.21
N ILE A 147 2.78 6.84 -11.74
CA ILE A 147 3.04 6.33 -10.40
C ILE A 147 4.21 7.10 -9.80
N HIS A 148 3.99 7.72 -8.66
CA HIS A 148 5.04 8.42 -7.92
C HIS A 148 5.24 7.73 -6.57
N ALA A 149 6.46 7.27 -6.29
CA ALA A 149 6.82 6.56 -5.07
C ALA A 149 7.83 7.36 -4.24
N ALA A 150 7.62 7.41 -2.93
CA ALA A 150 8.54 8.00 -1.97
C ALA A 150 8.87 7.01 -0.84
N TYR A 151 10.12 7.06 -0.36
CA TYR A 151 10.67 6.19 0.67
C TYR A 151 11.77 6.87 1.49
#